data_2e0ead18bc6763acc25b81a4b24e022f
#
_entry.id   2e0ead18bc6763acc25b81a4b24e022f
#
_cell.length_a   1.000
_cell.length_b   1.000
_cell.length_c   1.000
_cell.angle_alpha   90.00
_cell.angle_beta   90.00
_cell.angle_gamma   90.00
#
_symmetry.space_group_name_H-M   'P 1'
#
loop_
_entity.id
_entity.type
_entity.pdbx_description
1 polymer ?
#
loop_
_entity_poly.entity_id
_entity_poly.type
_entity_poly.pdbx_seq_one_letter_code
_entity_poly.pdbx_strand_id
1 'polypeptide(L)'
;MIMDIGTEETGHVEMLATMIARLLETSPVETRDDMAKDSAIGAIMGGARIEDAIVAGMNPQHVIVTGSGAAPTDSVGYPWTARYTIASGNLLADFRFNVTAESQGRLQVSRLYQLTDDPGVRDMLSFLLARDTMHQNQWLAAIKELEEDGLEMTPCPSNFPQELELREVSYQFLNFSEGEESSEGRWAQGPSVDGRGQIEYVARPPAMGEVPELGPVDPRLQGTPKAPHEPMA
;
A
#
# COMPACT_ATOMS: atom_id res chain seq x y z
N MET A 1 -17.71 -7.21 10.39
CA MET A 1 -16.82 -7.36 9.23
C MET A 1 -15.41 -6.81 9.48
N ILE A 2 -15.19 -5.49 9.64
CA ILE A 2 -13.83 -4.91 9.79
C ILE A 2 -13.02 -5.60 10.91
N MET A 3 -13.61 -5.73 12.10
CA MET A 3 -12.95 -6.38 13.24
C MET A 3 -12.73 -7.88 13.02
N ASP A 4 -13.62 -8.55 12.31
CA ASP A 4 -13.49 -9.98 12.02
C ASP A 4 -12.33 -10.23 11.07
N ILE A 5 -12.24 -9.45 9.97
CA ILE A 5 -11.11 -9.50 9.04
C ILE A 5 -9.79 -9.20 9.77
N GLY A 6 -9.73 -8.10 10.53
CA GLY A 6 -8.51 -7.72 11.25
C GLY A 6 -8.06 -8.78 12.27
N THR A 7 -8.99 -9.45 12.92
CA THR A 7 -8.67 -10.55 13.84
C THR A 7 -8.14 -11.78 13.08
N GLU A 8 -8.76 -12.11 11.94
CA GLU A 8 -8.32 -13.20 11.09
C GLU A 8 -6.91 -12.95 10.53
N GLU A 9 -6.61 -11.72 10.09
CA GLU A 9 -5.27 -11.34 9.61
C GLU A 9 -4.20 -11.50 10.69
N THR A 10 -4.53 -11.24 11.95
CA THR A 10 -3.62 -11.53 13.07
C THR A 10 -3.32 -13.02 13.15
N GLY A 11 -4.31 -13.88 12.93
CA GLY A 11 -4.14 -15.34 12.85
C GLY A 11 -3.26 -15.76 11.66
N HIS A 12 -3.38 -15.08 10.50
CA HIS A 12 -2.51 -15.35 9.34
C HIS A 12 -1.04 -15.05 9.65
N VAL A 13 -0.75 -13.97 10.37
CA VAL A 13 0.62 -13.67 10.83
C VAL A 13 1.14 -14.77 11.75
N GLU A 14 0.32 -15.27 12.69
CA GLU A 14 0.69 -16.38 13.57
C GLU A 14 0.98 -17.67 12.78
N MET A 15 0.15 -18.00 11.80
CA MET A 15 0.34 -19.18 10.94
C MET A 15 1.67 -19.10 10.19
N LEU A 16 1.96 -17.96 9.55
CA LEU A 16 3.20 -17.74 8.79
C LEU A 16 4.43 -17.84 9.71
N ALA A 17 4.41 -17.15 10.84
CA ALA A 17 5.54 -17.15 11.77
C ALA A 17 5.76 -18.53 12.38
N THR A 18 4.70 -19.27 12.71
CA THR A 18 4.77 -20.64 13.21
C THR A 18 5.36 -21.56 12.15
N MET A 19 4.95 -21.46 10.89
CA MET A 19 5.50 -22.27 9.81
C MET A 19 7.00 -21.99 9.64
N ILE A 20 7.43 -20.73 9.63
CA ILE A 20 8.84 -20.37 9.53
C ILE A 20 9.62 -20.97 10.69
N ALA A 21 9.13 -20.86 11.92
CA ALA A 21 9.78 -21.46 13.09
C ALA A 21 9.93 -22.98 12.95
N ARG A 22 8.90 -23.68 12.44
CA ARG A 22 8.96 -25.13 12.19
C ARG A 22 9.96 -25.51 11.09
N LEU A 23 9.99 -24.78 9.99
CA LEU A 23 10.97 -25.01 8.92
C LEU A 23 12.40 -24.81 9.39
N LEU A 24 12.62 -23.92 10.36
CA LEU A 24 13.93 -23.66 10.94
C LEU A 24 14.39 -24.70 11.96
N GLU A 25 13.53 -25.59 12.45
CA GLU A 25 13.89 -26.61 13.46
C GLU A 25 15.07 -27.51 13.02
N THR A 26 15.18 -27.78 11.72
CA THR A 26 16.24 -28.60 11.12
C THR A 26 17.37 -27.80 10.46
N SER A 27 17.29 -26.47 10.50
CA SER A 27 18.27 -25.59 9.88
C SER A 27 19.55 -25.50 10.72
N PRO A 28 20.70 -25.12 10.10
CA PRO A 28 21.94 -24.81 10.86
C PRO A 28 21.68 -23.79 11.96
N VAL A 29 22.41 -23.95 13.07
CA VAL A 29 22.24 -23.09 14.28
C VAL A 29 22.39 -21.61 13.95
N GLU A 30 23.38 -21.26 13.11
CA GLU A 30 23.61 -19.88 12.67
C GLU A 30 22.39 -19.28 11.95
N THR A 31 21.75 -20.05 11.07
CA THR A 31 20.53 -19.61 10.38
C THR A 31 19.39 -19.41 11.37
N ARG A 32 19.24 -20.30 12.34
CA ARG A 32 18.22 -20.20 13.38
C ARG A 32 18.44 -18.96 14.26
N ASP A 33 19.68 -18.72 14.67
CA ASP A 33 20.04 -17.55 15.47
C ASP A 33 19.82 -16.24 14.75
N ASP A 34 20.05 -16.20 13.41
CA ASP A 34 19.77 -15.04 12.60
C ASP A 34 18.27 -14.77 12.45
N MET A 35 17.49 -15.81 12.20
CA MET A 35 16.04 -15.68 12.09
C MET A 35 15.35 -15.39 13.42
N ALA A 36 15.92 -15.85 14.54
CA ALA A 36 15.41 -15.52 15.86
C ALA A 36 15.55 -14.03 16.23
N LYS A 37 16.32 -13.27 15.46
CA LYS A 37 16.40 -11.80 15.57
C LYS A 37 15.17 -11.11 15.00
N ASP A 38 14.43 -11.79 14.10
CA ASP A 38 13.10 -11.33 13.70
C ASP A 38 12.15 -11.41 14.89
N SER A 39 11.43 -10.34 15.14
CA SER A 39 10.63 -10.20 16.35
C SER A 39 9.48 -11.21 16.47
N ALA A 40 8.80 -11.48 15.36
CA ALA A 40 7.67 -12.41 15.35
C ALA A 40 8.16 -13.87 15.43
N ILE A 41 9.17 -14.21 14.64
CA ILE A 41 9.76 -15.56 14.61
C ILE A 41 10.42 -15.87 15.95
N GLY A 42 11.21 -14.96 16.49
CA GLY A 42 11.88 -15.11 17.80
C GLY A 42 10.89 -15.25 18.94
N ALA A 43 9.79 -14.52 18.93
CA ALA A 43 8.74 -14.65 19.93
C ALA A 43 8.09 -16.04 19.90
N ILE A 44 7.74 -16.55 18.73
CA ILE A 44 7.13 -17.90 18.56
C ILE A 44 8.13 -18.99 18.94
N MET A 45 9.38 -18.89 18.49
CA MET A 45 10.43 -19.84 18.89
C MET A 45 10.65 -19.86 20.40
N GLY A 46 10.45 -18.73 21.09
CA GLY A 46 10.49 -18.59 22.54
C GLY A 46 9.20 -19.02 23.25
N GLY A 47 8.15 -19.44 22.52
CA GLY A 47 6.87 -19.84 23.08
C GLY A 47 5.95 -18.69 23.49
N ALA A 48 6.23 -17.48 23.04
CA ALA A 48 5.33 -16.34 23.24
C ALA A 48 4.13 -16.39 22.28
N ARG A 49 3.03 -15.74 22.69
CA ARG A 49 1.87 -15.56 21.83
C ARG A 49 2.15 -14.42 20.83
N ILE A 50 1.82 -14.64 19.56
CA ILE A 50 2.08 -13.68 18.50
C ILE A 50 1.27 -12.38 18.69
N GLU A 51 0.05 -12.50 19.25
CA GLU A 51 -0.80 -11.33 19.52
C GLU A 51 -0.10 -10.37 20.48
N ASP A 52 0.59 -10.89 21.48
CA ASP A 52 1.34 -10.09 22.45
C ASP A 52 2.51 -9.36 21.78
N ALA A 53 3.20 -10.02 20.83
CA ALA A 53 4.26 -9.42 20.03
C ALA A 53 3.75 -8.31 19.12
N ILE A 54 2.61 -8.53 18.45
CA ILE A 54 1.98 -7.53 17.58
C ILE A 54 1.52 -6.31 18.40
N VAL A 55 0.82 -6.54 19.51
CA VAL A 55 0.35 -5.46 20.39
C VAL A 55 1.52 -4.67 20.97
N ALA A 56 2.60 -5.34 21.35
CA ALA A 56 3.82 -4.67 21.83
C ALA A 56 4.44 -3.78 20.73
N GLY A 57 4.46 -4.25 19.49
CA GLY A 57 4.94 -3.48 18.34
C GLY A 57 4.07 -2.27 17.99
N MET A 58 2.78 -2.32 18.29
CA MET A 58 1.84 -1.20 18.08
C MET A 58 2.00 -0.09 19.14
N ASN A 59 2.60 -0.38 20.27
CA ASN A 59 2.81 0.58 21.34
C ASN A 59 4.32 0.69 21.71
N PRO A 60 5.05 1.69 21.16
CA PRO A 60 6.47 1.84 21.43
C PRO A 60 6.81 1.98 22.93
N GLN A 61 5.93 2.58 23.72
CA GLN A 61 6.14 2.67 25.17
C GLN A 61 6.07 1.30 25.86
N HIS A 62 5.25 0.41 25.33
CA HIS A 62 5.15 -0.95 25.84
C HIS A 62 6.47 -1.72 25.61
N VAL A 63 7.07 -1.56 24.45
CA VAL A 63 8.38 -2.15 24.12
C VAL A 63 9.47 -1.62 25.03
N ILE A 64 9.47 -0.32 25.31
CA ILE A 64 10.44 0.30 26.23
C ILE A 64 10.28 -0.24 27.65
N VAL A 65 9.05 -0.38 28.13
CA VAL A 65 8.75 -0.84 29.50
C VAL A 65 8.98 -2.34 29.65
N THR A 66 8.65 -3.15 28.66
CA THR A 66 8.78 -4.61 28.74
C THR A 66 10.15 -5.13 28.33
N GLY A 67 10.98 -4.30 27.69
CA GLY A 67 12.27 -4.71 27.15
C GLY A 67 12.20 -5.82 26.11
N SER A 68 10.99 -6.19 25.68
CA SER A 68 10.79 -7.18 24.63
C SER A 68 11.15 -6.57 23.29
N GLY A 69 12.25 -6.92 22.70
CA GLY A 69 12.63 -6.49 21.37
C GLY A 69 11.72 -7.00 20.24
N ALA A 70 10.49 -7.40 20.56
CA ALA A 70 9.54 -7.99 19.64
C ALA A 70 8.69 -6.94 18.94
N ALA A 71 9.29 -6.07 18.13
CA ALA A 71 8.56 -5.18 17.24
C ALA A 71 8.53 -5.80 15.84
N PRO A 72 7.36 -5.99 15.21
CA PRO A 72 7.29 -6.40 13.80
C PRO A 72 8.09 -5.44 12.93
N THR A 73 8.87 -5.99 12.01
CA THR A 73 9.66 -5.21 11.06
C THR A 73 9.28 -5.58 9.63
N ASP A 74 9.50 -4.66 8.69
CA ASP A 74 9.40 -4.99 7.27
C ASP A 74 10.64 -5.76 6.78
N SER A 75 10.65 -6.13 5.49
CA SER A 75 11.71 -6.92 4.87
C SER A 75 13.09 -6.25 4.85
N VAL A 76 13.18 -4.96 5.15
CA VAL A 76 14.44 -4.20 5.23
C VAL A 76 14.79 -3.80 6.66
N GLY A 77 14.02 -4.29 7.64
CA GLY A 77 14.29 -4.12 9.06
C GLY A 77 13.73 -2.83 9.68
N TYR A 78 12.89 -2.08 8.98
CA TYR A 78 12.20 -0.93 9.59
C TYR A 78 11.10 -1.41 10.52
N PRO A 79 11.04 -0.89 11.76
CA PRO A 79 10.00 -1.28 12.70
C PRO A 79 8.62 -0.80 12.22
N TRP A 80 7.60 -1.62 12.44
CA TRP A 80 6.22 -1.22 12.21
C TRP A 80 5.88 0.04 13.02
N THR A 81 5.19 0.97 12.41
CA THR A 81 4.70 2.19 13.05
C THR A 81 3.26 2.46 12.61
N ALA A 82 2.52 3.23 13.42
CA ALA A 82 1.17 3.67 13.06
C ALA A 82 1.10 4.53 11.77
N ARG A 83 2.25 4.94 11.23
CA ARG A 83 2.31 5.64 9.93
C ARG A 83 1.85 4.79 8.75
N TYR A 84 1.89 3.47 8.89
CA TYR A 84 1.40 2.55 7.85
C TYR A 84 -0.12 2.32 7.93
N THR A 85 -0.77 2.81 8.99
CA THR A 85 -2.20 2.69 9.14
C THR A 85 -2.91 3.76 8.32
N ILE A 86 -3.77 3.32 7.40
CA ILE A 86 -4.66 4.20 6.64
C ILE A 86 -6.04 4.15 7.30
N ALA A 87 -6.42 5.25 7.91
CA ALA A 87 -7.74 5.44 8.52
C ALA A 87 -8.12 6.91 8.35
N SER A 88 -8.60 7.25 7.16
CA SER A 88 -8.88 8.64 6.76
C SER A 88 -10.15 9.20 7.41
N GLY A 89 -11.02 8.31 7.91
CA GLY A 89 -12.37 8.64 8.38
C GLY A 89 -13.40 8.66 7.25
N ASN A 90 -12.99 8.43 6.00
CA ASN A 90 -13.89 8.19 4.87
C ASN A 90 -13.91 6.68 4.60
N LEU A 91 -15.02 6.02 4.94
CA LEU A 91 -15.13 4.56 4.85
C LEU A 91 -14.93 4.04 3.44
N LEU A 92 -15.44 4.74 2.44
CA LEU A 92 -15.33 4.30 1.05
C LEU A 92 -13.87 4.35 0.57
N ALA A 93 -13.13 5.42 0.89
CA ALA A 93 -11.71 5.54 0.59
C ALA A 93 -10.89 4.46 1.31
N ASP A 94 -11.17 4.25 2.60
CA ASP A 94 -10.47 3.27 3.44
C ASP A 94 -10.73 1.83 2.96
N PHE A 95 -11.96 1.50 2.54
CA PHE A 95 -12.29 0.17 1.99
C PHE A 95 -11.64 -0.07 0.62
N ARG A 96 -11.54 0.95 -0.24
CA ARG A 96 -10.80 0.85 -1.51
C ARG A 96 -9.31 0.60 -1.28
N PHE A 97 -8.75 1.22 -0.25
CA PHE A 97 -7.38 0.92 0.17
C PHE A 97 -7.22 -0.54 0.61
N ASN A 98 -8.16 -1.07 1.41
CA ASN A 98 -8.13 -2.47 1.83
C ASN A 98 -8.25 -3.44 0.64
N VAL A 99 -9.11 -3.18 -0.34
CA VAL A 99 -9.15 -3.97 -1.60
C VAL A 99 -7.79 -4.00 -2.29
N THR A 100 -7.09 -2.87 -2.30
CA THR A 100 -5.74 -2.78 -2.89
C THR A 100 -4.73 -3.59 -2.06
N ALA A 101 -4.78 -3.51 -0.74
CA ALA A 101 -3.92 -4.27 0.16
C ALA A 101 -4.09 -5.78 -0.05
N GLU A 102 -5.33 -6.28 -0.07
CA GLU A 102 -5.63 -7.68 -0.38
C GLU A 102 -5.10 -8.12 -1.75
N SER A 103 -5.25 -7.27 -2.77
CA SER A 103 -4.75 -7.56 -4.11
C SER A 103 -3.24 -7.74 -4.14
N GLN A 104 -2.50 -6.90 -3.42
CA GLN A 104 -1.04 -6.97 -3.31
C GLN A 104 -0.60 -8.18 -2.47
N GLY A 105 -1.29 -8.45 -1.36
CA GLY A 105 -1.06 -9.60 -0.50
C GLY A 105 -1.18 -10.91 -1.29
N ARG A 106 -2.29 -11.08 -2.00
CA ARG A 106 -2.52 -12.23 -2.87
C ARG A 106 -1.42 -12.42 -3.91
N LEU A 107 -0.96 -11.33 -4.54
CA LEU A 107 0.12 -11.40 -5.52
C LEU A 107 1.43 -11.88 -4.89
N GLN A 108 1.77 -11.39 -3.68
CA GLN A 108 2.96 -11.83 -2.95
C GLN A 108 2.87 -13.30 -2.56
N VAL A 109 1.76 -13.72 -1.98
CA VAL A 109 1.54 -15.12 -1.56
C VAL A 109 1.57 -16.08 -2.77
N SER A 110 0.99 -15.69 -3.91
CA SER A 110 1.04 -16.49 -5.14
C SER A 110 2.47 -16.67 -5.67
N ARG A 111 3.30 -15.65 -5.56
CA ARG A 111 4.73 -15.72 -5.92
C ARG A 111 5.49 -16.68 -4.98
N LEU A 112 5.24 -16.58 -3.68
CA LEU A 112 5.82 -17.52 -2.69
C LEU A 112 5.39 -18.95 -2.98
N TYR A 113 4.11 -19.19 -3.31
CA TYR A 113 3.61 -20.50 -3.70
C TYR A 113 4.37 -21.11 -4.89
N GLN A 114 4.76 -20.26 -5.85
CA GLN A 114 5.52 -20.71 -7.03
C GLN A 114 7.00 -20.95 -6.74
N LEU A 115 7.55 -20.36 -5.68
CA LEU A 115 8.96 -20.48 -5.32
C LEU A 115 9.30 -21.76 -4.55
N THR A 116 8.33 -22.49 -4.03
CA THR A 116 8.55 -23.68 -3.21
C THR A 116 7.89 -24.90 -3.80
N ASP A 117 8.48 -26.08 -3.57
CA ASP A 117 7.91 -27.38 -3.89
C ASP A 117 7.45 -28.13 -2.62
N ASP A 118 7.66 -27.56 -1.43
CA ASP A 118 7.21 -28.15 -0.18
C ASP A 118 5.69 -28.21 -0.12
N PRO A 119 5.08 -29.41 0.03
CA PRO A 119 3.63 -29.56 -0.01
C PRO A 119 2.93 -28.90 1.18
N GLY A 120 3.55 -28.88 2.37
CA GLY A 120 2.97 -28.25 3.55
C GLY A 120 2.96 -26.73 3.45
N VAL A 121 4.04 -26.15 2.92
CA VAL A 121 4.11 -24.72 2.63
C VAL A 121 3.07 -24.33 1.58
N ARG A 122 2.96 -25.09 0.49
CA ARG A 122 1.94 -24.84 -0.56
C ARG A 122 0.52 -24.95 -0.04
N ASP A 123 0.24 -25.92 0.80
CA ASP A 123 -1.09 -26.10 1.39
C ASP A 123 -1.49 -24.88 2.21
N MET A 124 -0.62 -24.42 3.10
CA MET A 124 -0.89 -23.23 3.91
C MET A 124 -1.02 -21.97 3.06
N LEU A 125 -0.11 -21.75 2.08
CA LEU A 125 -0.20 -20.58 1.20
C LEU A 125 -1.48 -20.59 0.34
N SER A 126 -1.93 -21.80 -0.08
CA SER A 126 -3.21 -21.98 -0.77
C SER A 126 -4.40 -21.58 0.12
N PHE A 127 -4.35 -21.95 1.40
CA PHE A 127 -5.36 -21.53 2.37
C PHE A 127 -5.40 -20.01 2.52
N LEU A 128 -4.26 -19.35 2.72
CA LEU A 128 -4.18 -17.89 2.83
C LEU A 128 -4.73 -17.20 1.58
N LEU A 129 -4.34 -17.64 0.38
CA LEU A 129 -4.90 -17.13 -0.87
C LEU A 129 -6.42 -17.23 -0.95
N ALA A 130 -6.99 -18.30 -0.42
CA ALA A 130 -8.44 -18.48 -0.39
C ALA A 130 -9.11 -17.53 0.62
N ARG A 131 -8.47 -17.26 1.76
CA ARG A 131 -8.99 -16.32 2.75
C ARG A 131 -8.94 -14.88 2.25
N ASP A 132 -7.82 -14.45 1.68
CA ASP A 132 -7.69 -13.14 1.04
C ASP A 132 -8.73 -12.94 -0.09
N THR A 133 -9.12 -14.03 -0.79
CA THR A 133 -10.23 -13.96 -1.75
C THR A 133 -11.53 -13.54 -1.07
N MET A 134 -11.82 -14.12 0.09
CA MET A 134 -13.04 -13.77 0.83
C MET A 134 -12.97 -12.34 1.38
N HIS A 135 -11.84 -11.95 1.98
CA HIS A 135 -11.65 -10.61 2.49
C HIS A 135 -11.82 -9.55 1.39
N GLN A 136 -11.21 -9.74 0.23
CA GLN A 136 -11.37 -8.84 -0.91
C GLN A 136 -12.84 -8.73 -1.35
N ASN A 137 -13.58 -9.84 -1.39
CA ASN A 137 -15.01 -9.82 -1.73
C ASN A 137 -15.84 -9.12 -0.65
N GLN A 138 -15.49 -9.27 0.62
CA GLN A 138 -16.17 -8.55 1.72
C GLN A 138 -15.97 -7.04 1.60
N TRP A 139 -14.75 -6.58 1.32
CA TRP A 139 -14.48 -5.16 1.08
C TRP A 139 -15.23 -4.62 -0.14
N LEU A 140 -15.25 -5.38 -1.24
CA LEU A 140 -15.99 -4.99 -2.45
C LEU A 140 -17.51 -4.92 -2.20
N ALA A 141 -18.06 -5.84 -1.42
CA ALA A 141 -19.47 -5.82 -1.05
C ALA A 141 -19.81 -4.60 -0.19
N ALA A 142 -18.96 -4.28 0.80
CA ALA A 142 -19.14 -3.11 1.63
C ALA A 142 -19.01 -1.79 0.86
N ILE A 143 -18.10 -1.71 -0.10
CA ILE A 143 -17.99 -0.58 -1.04
C ILE A 143 -19.32 -0.40 -1.78
N LYS A 144 -19.85 -1.50 -2.33
CA LYS A 144 -21.09 -1.47 -3.08
C LYS A 144 -22.27 -0.99 -2.23
N GLU A 145 -22.37 -1.44 -0.96
CA GLU A 145 -23.41 -0.95 -0.04
C GLU A 145 -23.29 0.56 0.20
N LEU A 146 -22.08 1.06 0.46
CA LEU A 146 -21.86 2.49 0.69
C LEU A 146 -22.19 3.33 -0.55
N GLU A 147 -21.93 2.79 -1.73
CA GLU A 147 -22.27 3.40 -3.01
C GLU A 147 -23.79 3.46 -3.22
N GLU A 148 -24.50 2.38 -2.94
CA GLU A 148 -25.95 2.27 -3.08
C GLU A 148 -26.69 3.17 -2.08
N ASP A 149 -26.14 3.35 -0.88
CA ASP A 149 -26.66 4.25 0.14
C ASP A 149 -26.47 5.74 -0.21
N GLY A 150 -25.65 6.05 -1.19
CA GLY A 150 -25.39 7.43 -1.63
C GLY A 150 -24.69 8.29 -0.58
N LEU A 151 -24.00 7.66 0.39
CA LEU A 151 -23.31 8.35 1.47
C LEU A 151 -22.02 9.03 1.00
N GLU A 152 -21.51 8.62 -0.15
CA GLU A 152 -20.27 9.13 -0.71
C GLU A 152 -20.34 9.15 -2.24
N MET A 153 -19.59 10.03 -2.87
CA MET A 153 -19.49 10.07 -4.33
C MET A 153 -18.61 8.93 -4.85
N THR A 154 -19.17 8.13 -5.75
CA THR A 154 -18.48 6.99 -6.34
C THR A 154 -18.23 7.20 -7.83
N PRO A 155 -17.15 6.61 -8.35
CA PRO A 155 -16.08 5.84 -7.72
C PRO A 155 -14.95 6.69 -7.11
N CYS A 156 -15.10 8.01 -7.07
CA CYS A 156 -14.11 8.96 -6.58
C CYS A 156 -14.50 9.47 -5.18
N PRO A 157 -14.22 8.70 -4.12
CA PRO A 157 -14.61 9.08 -2.76
C PRO A 157 -13.89 10.37 -2.34
N SER A 158 -14.66 11.35 -1.90
CA SER A 158 -14.16 12.64 -1.45
C SER A 158 -15.24 13.34 -0.64
N ASN A 159 -14.88 13.98 0.44
CA ASN A 159 -15.79 14.83 1.21
C ASN A 159 -15.98 16.21 0.56
N PHE A 160 -15.37 16.45 -0.60
CA PHE A 160 -15.50 17.68 -1.37
C PHE A 160 -16.66 17.53 -2.37
N PRO A 161 -17.64 18.48 -2.40
CA PRO A 161 -18.72 18.43 -3.37
C PRO A 161 -18.20 18.55 -4.81
N GLN A 162 -18.49 17.54 -5.64
CA GLN A 162 -17.98 17.48 -7.00
C GLN A 162 -18.46 18.63 -7.89
N GLU A 163 -19.63 19.22 -7.59
CA GLU A 163 -20.13 20.40 -8.28
C GLU A 163 -19.29 21.66 -8.05
N LEU A 164 -18.41 21.66 -7.05
CA LEU A 164 -17.45 22.73 -6.77
C LEU A 164 -16.07 22.48 -7.40
N GLU A 165 -15.86 21.30 -7.99
CA GLU A 165 -14.64 21.03 -8.76
C GLU A 165 -14.62 21.86 -10.04
N LEU A 166 -13.43 22.09 -10.57
CA LEU A 166 -13.24 22.73 -11.88
C LEU A 166 -13.64 21.73 -12.98
N ARG A 167 -14.96 21.61 -13.19
CA ARG A 167 -15.57 20.53 -13.95
C ARG A 167 -15.12 20.46 -15.40
N GLU A 168 -14.73 21.56 -16.00
CA GLU A 168 -14.19 21.61 -17.37
C GLU A 168 -12.91 20.79 -17.55
N VAL A 169 -12.18 20.50 -16.47
CA VAL A 169 -10.97 19.67 -16.51
C VAL A 169 -11.11 18.32 -15.84
N SER A 170 -12.22 18.08 -15.10
CA SER A 170 -12.42 16.83 -14.34
C SER A 170 -12.43 15.57 -15.22
N TYR A 171 -12.80 15.70 -16.48
CA TYR A 171 -12.89 14.60 -17.42
C TYR A 171 -11.98 14.76 -18.64
N GLN A 172 -11.00 15.66 -18.57
CA GLN A 172 -9.98 15.81 -19.59
C GLN A 172 -8.78 14.92 -19.29
N PHE A 173 -8.48 14.01 -20.22
CA PHE A 173 -7.22 13.29 -20.20
C PHE A 173 -6.15 14.09 -20.94
N LEU A 174 -5.33 14.80 -20.17
CA LEU A 174 -4.30 15.67 -20.70
C LEU A 174 -3.07 14.87 -21.13
N ASN A 175 -2.65 14.99 -22.39
CA ASN A 175 -1.44 14.34 -22.88
C ASN A 175 -0.19 15.14 -22.50
N PHE A 176 0.71 14.54 -21.73
CA PHE A 176 2.02 15.09 -21.37
C PHE A 176 3.19 14.29 -21.97
N SER A 177 2.90 13.34 -22.86
CA SER A 177 3.92 12.56 -23.59
C SER A 177 4.18 13.16 -24.97
N GLU A 178 5.27 12.73 -25.64
CA GLU A 178 5.59 13.19 -27.00
C GLU A 178 4.65 12.58 -28.05
N GLY A 179 4.16 11.35 -27.82
CA GLY A 179 3.24 10.66 -28.73
C GLY A 179 1.78 10.77 -28.30
N GLU A 180 0.90 10.25 -29.10
CA GLU A 180 -0.56 10.23 -28.87
C GLU A 180 -1.11 8.81 -28.69
N GLU A 181 -0.27 7.80 -28.50
CA GLU A 181 -0.67 6.39 -28.39
C GLU A 181 -1.59 6.13 -27.18
N SER A 182 -1.51 6.95 -26.15
CA SER A 182 -2.41 6.87 -25.00
C SER A 182 -3.86 7.23 -25.33
N SER A 183 -4.13 7.87 -26.47
CA SER A 183 -5.48 8.20 -26.93
C SER A 183 -6.31 6.99 -27.34
N GLU A 184 -5.66 5.86 -27.63
CA GLU A 184 -6.33 4.63 -28.11
C GLU A 184 -6.99 3.83 -26.98
N GLY A 185 -6.69 4.13 -25.71
CA GLY A 185 -7.23 3.42 -24.55
C GLY A 185 -8.68 3.81 -24.21
N ARG A 186 -9.39 2.87 -23.58
CA ARG A 186 -10.75 3.14 -23.06
C ARG A 186 -10.80 4.22 -21.98
N TRP A 187 -9.66 4.56 -21.40
CA TRP A 187 -9.48 5.65 -20.45
C TRP A 187 -9.40 7.03 -21.09
N ALA A 188 -9.27 7.09 -22.41
CA ALA A 188 -9.04 8.33 -23.13
C ALA A 188 -10.31 8.95 -23.74
N GLN A 189 -11.41 8.20 -23.79
CA GLN A 189 -12.66 8.68 -24.39
C GLN A 189 -13.87 7.89 -23.91
N GLY A 190 -15.04 8.47 -24.06
CA GLY A 190 -16.32 7.85 -23.71
C GLY A 190 -16.83 8.27 -22.33
N PRO A 191 -17.88 7.61 -21.83
CA PRO A 191 -18.46 7.95 -20.55
C PRO A 191 -17.49 7.66 -19.42
N SER A 192 -17.40 8.58 -18.46
CA SER A 192 -16.63 8.37 -17.22
C SER A 192 -17.22 7.24 -16.39
N VAL A 193 -16.40 6.59 -15.59
CA VAL A 193 -16.82 5.46 -14.76
C VAL A 193 -17.85 5.87 -13.70
N ASP A 194 -17.78 7.11 -13.21
CA ASP A 194 -18.75 7.70 -12.29
C ASP A 194 -20.07 8.12 -12.94
N GLY A 195 -20.16 8.03 -14.28
CA GLY A 195 -21.36 8.38 -15.06
C GLY A 195 -21.68 9.87 -15.10
N ARG A 196 -20.79 10.75 -14.61
CA ARG A 196 -21.05 12.17 -14.45
C ARG A 196 -20.44 13.06 -15.54
N GLY A 197 -19.64 12.46 -16.44
CA GLY A 197 -18.99 13.19 -17.53
C GLY A 197 -18.64 12.31 -18.70
N GLN A 198 -18.07 12.95 -19.73
CA GLN A 198 -17.47 12.30 -20.88
C GLN A 198 -15.97 12.57 -20.86
N ILE A 199 -15.18 11.51 -20.98
CA ILE A 199 -13.72 11.63 -21.04
C ILE A 199 -13.34 12.16 -22.42
N GLU A 200 -12.54 13.22 -22.45
CA GLU A 200 -12.02 13.87 -23.64
C GLU A 200 -10.49 13.86 -23.62
N TYR A 201 -9.89 13.38 -24.70
CA TYR A 201 -8.45 13.40 -24.84
C TYR A 201 -7.97 14.74 -25.39
N VAL A 202 -7.07 15.40 -24.66
CA VAL A 202 -6.49 16.68 -25.03
C VAL A 202 -5.03 16.47 -25.42
N ALA A 203 -4.79 16.33 -26.73
CA ALA A 203 -3.46 16.01 -27.29
C ALA A 203 -2.40 17.08 -26.98
N ARG A 204 -2.82 18.34 -26.88
CA ARG A 204 -1.94 19.49 -26.58
C ARG A 204 -2.57 20.37 -25.52
N PRO A 205 -2.43 20.02 -24.24
CA PRO A 205 -3.00 20.79 -23.16
C PRO A 205 -2.48 22.24 -23.21
N PRO A 206 -3.36 23.25 -23.13
CA PRO A 206 -2.92 24.64 -23.01
C PRO A 206 -2.31 24.89 -21.62
N ALA A 207 -1.45 25.88 -21.53
CA ALA A 207 -0.99 26.38 -20.24
C ALA A 207 -2.19 26.92 -19.44
N MET A 208 -2.34 26.47 -18.19
CA MET A 208 -3.37 26.96 -17.28
C MET A 208 -2.85 28.20 -16.56
N GLY A 209 -3.20 29.37 -17.09
CA GLY A 209 -2.80 30.64 -16.52
C GLY A 209 -1.61 31.30 -17.23
N GLU A 210 -1.19 32.45 -16.72
CA GLU A 210 -0.02 33.16 -17.24
C GLU A 210 1.26 32.40 -16.87
N VAL A 211 2.14 32.20 -17.87
CA VAL A 211 3.47 31.66 -17.63
C VAL A 211 4.26 32.71 -16.85
N PRO A 212 4.71 32.44 -15.62
CA PRO A 212 5.45 33.43 -14.85
C PRO A 212 6.76 33.75 -15.55
N GLU A 213 7.02 35.04 -15.78
CA GLU A 213 8.35 35.50 -16.18
C GLU A 213 9.29 35.34 -14.98
N LEU A 214 10.06 34.29 -14.98
CA LEU A 214 11.09 34.07 -13.97
C LEU A 214 12.28 34.97 -14.32
N GLY A 215 12.61 35.91 -13.44
CA GLY A 215 13.86 36.63 -13.51
C GLY A 215 15.07 35.67 -13.45
N PRO A 216 16.25 36.13 -13.91
CA PRO A 216 17.46 35.32 -13.81
C PRO A 216 17.73 34.96 -12.35
N VAL A 217 18.07 33.68 -12.13
CA VAL A 217 18.42 33.18 -10.78
C VAL A 217 19.66 33.93 -10.28
N ASP A 218 19.58 34.47 -9.06
CA ASP A 218 20.73 35.11 -8.42
C ASP A 218 21.92 34.13 -8.40
N PRO A 219 23.07 34.51 -9.01
CA PRO A 219 24.24 33.61 -9.08
C PRO A 219 24.70 33.07 -7.73
N ARG A 220 24.43 33.76 -6.63
CA ARG A 220 24.73 33.32 -5.26
C ARG A 220 23.90 32.13 -4.81
N LEU A 221 22.73 31.89 -5.44
CA LEU A 221 21.79 30.80 -5.12
C LEU A 221 22.01 29.59 -6.03
N GLN A 222 22.84 29.69 -7.05
CA GLN A 222 23.05 28.57 -7.99
C GLN A 222 23.83 27.39 -7.41
N GLY A 223 24.46 27.53 -6.25
CA GLY A 223 25.01 26.44 -5.44
C GLY A 223 26.04 25.50 -6.08
N THR A 224 26.30 25.65 -7.38
CA THR A 224 27.27 24.80 -8.09
C THR A 224 28.60 25.56 -8.17
N PRO A 225 29.68 25.07 -7.53
CA PRO A 225 30.99 25.62 -7.69
C PRO A 225 31.37 25.64 -9.19
N LYS A 226 31.90 26.75 -9.69
CA LYS A 226 32.49 26.73 -11.04
C LYS A 226 33.54 25.65 -11.10
N ALA A 227 33.55 24.92 -12.22
CA ALA A 227 34.59 23.91 -12.44
C ALA A 227 35.98 24.53 -12.30
N PRO A 228 36.95 23.85 -11.66
CA PRO A 228 38.27 24.46 -11.35
C PRO A 228 39.11 24.88 -12.55
N HIS A 229 38.62 24.73 -13.77
CA HIS A 229 39.33 25.00 -15.01
C HIS A 229 38.78 26.19 -15.84
N GLU A 230 37.74 26.86 -15.37
CA GLU A 230 37.35 28.09 -16.00
C GLU A 230 38.10 29.27 -15.35
N PRO A 231 38.93 30.00 -16.12
CA PRO A 231 39.58 31.18 -15.60
C PRO A 231 38.49 32.21 -15.20
N MET A 232 38.56 32.66 -13.97
CA MET A 232 37.73 33.76 -13.54
C MET A 232 38.03 34.97 -14.40
N ALA A 233 37.06 35.46 -15.17
CA ALA A 233 37.13 36.64 -15.94
C ALA A 233 37.10 37.90 -15.04
#